data_fe1be037cb6c20043017175bdae4a812
#
_entry.id   fe1be037cb6c20043017175bdae4a812
#
_cell.length_a   1.000
_cell.length_b   1.000
_cell.length_c   1.000
_cell.angle_alpha   90.00
_cell.angle_beta   90.00
_cell.angle_gamma   90.00
#
_symmetry.space_group_name_H-M   'P 1'
#
loop_
_entity.id
_entity.type
_entity.pdbx_description
1 polymer ?
#
loop_
_entity_poly.entity_id
_entity_poly.type
_entity_poly.pdbx_seq_one_letter_code
_entity_poly.pdbx_strand_id
1 'polypeptide(L)'
;DAQLSRGLGDVYKRQVILGSGVSGIGAVKLAQKKGLDIFLSDSKNIKSETKKLLSKLEVKYEESGHTENLIKDSNEIIISPGIDLRSLIKSKPSLKKKKIISEVEFASRYTNAFIIAVTGTNGKTTTSKLIYHILKNSGFNVGLAGNIGYSFSESIVENQFDYYVLE
;
A
#
# COMPACT_ATOMS: atom_id res chain seq x y z
N ASP A 1 26.34 -3.02 -14.66
CA ASP A 1 25.82 -2.38 -15.89
C ASP A 1 24.29 -2.43 -16.00
N ALA A 2 23.56 -2.16 -14.89
CA ALA A 2 22.09 -2.06 -14.87
C ALA A 2 21.61 -0.62 -14.67
N GLN A 3 22.40 0.38 -15.06
CA GLN A 3 22.10 1.80 -14.80
C GLN A 3 21.76 2.64 -16.05
N LEU A 4 21.58 2.03 -17.22
CA LEU A 4 21.41 2.77 -18.48
C LEU A 4 20.14 2.40 -19.28
N SER A 5 19.01 2.23 -18.61
CA SER A 5 17.69 2.13 -19.30
C SER A 5 16.62 2.98 -18.61
N ARG A 6 16.96 4.19 -18.18
CA ARG A 6 15.94 5.24 -17.99
C ARG A 6 15.66 5.83 -19.37
N GLY A 7 14.77 5.16 -20.11
CA GLY A 7 14.23 5.69 -21.36
C GLY A 7 13.56 7.02 -21.10
N LEU A 8 13.91 8.02 -21.89
CA LEU A 8 13.24 9.31 -22.04
C LEU A 8 11.77 9.07 -22.47
N GLY A 9 10.87 8.91 -21.51
CA GLY A 9 9.44 8.66 -21.79
C GLY A 9 8.57 8.34 -20.60
N ASP A 10 9.12 7.99 -19.44
CA ASP A 10 8.34 7.89 -18.21
C ASP A 10 8.11 9.29 -17.63
N VAL A 11 7.09 9.97 -18.17
CA VAL A 11 6.40 11.04 -17.42
C VAL A 11 6.14 10.48 -16.03
N TYR A 12 6.71 11.11 -14.99
CA TYR A 12 6.58 10.70 -13.58
C TYR A 12 5.11 10.40 -13.28
N LYS A 13 4.78 9.12 -13.21
CA LYS A 13 3.41 8.67 -12.98
C LYS A 13 3.10 8.88 -11.51
N ARG A 14 2.53 10.05 -11.19
CA ARG A 14 2.13 10.38 -9.83
C ARG A 14 1.11 9.37 -9.32
N GLN A 15 1.42 8.75 -8.20
CA GLN A 15 0.51 7.90 -7.48
C GLN A 15 -0.07 8.64 -6.28
N VAL A 16 -1.36 8.52 -6.07
CA VAL A 16 -2.03 9.07 -4.89
C VAL A 16 -2.41 7.92 -3.97
N ILE A 17 -1.97 8.01 -2.73
CA ILE A 17 -2.30 7.06 -1.67
C ILE A 17 -3.41 7.67 -0.82
N LEU A 18 -4.56 7.00 -0.76
CA LEU A 18 -5.70 7.43 0.05
C LEU A 18 -5.72 6.71 1.40
N GLY A 19 -5.68 7.52 2.46
CA GLY A 19 -5.66 7.07 3.85
C GLY A 19 -4.27 7.00 4.46
N SER A 20 -4.12 7.58 5.66
CA SER A 20 -2.88 7.66 6.44
C SER A 20 -2.77 6.59 7.55
N GLY A 21 -3.57 5.54 7.48
CA GLY A 21 -3.51 4.39 8.37
C GLY A 21 -2.30 3.48 8.08
N VAL A 22 -2.22 2.35 8.78
CA VAL A 22 -1.09 1.40 8.68
C VAL A 22 -0.82 0.99 7.22
N SER A 23 -1.85 0.60 6.45
CA SER A 23 -1.71 0.22 5.04
C SER A 23 -1.22 1.37 4.15
N GLY A 24 -1.78 2.59 4.34
CA GLY A 24 -1.37 3.75 3.56
C GLY A 24 0.07 4.15 3.83
N ILE A 25 0.51 4.14 5.09
CA ILE A 25 1.90 4.43 5.47
C ILE A 25 2.85 3.34 4.98
N GLY A 26 2.45 2.08 5.03
CA GLY A 26 3.21 0.99 4.42
C GLY A 26 3.40 1.20 2.91
N ALA A 27 2.33 1.56 2.19
CA ALA A 27 2.39 1.88 0.77
C ALA A 27 3.30 3.09 0.49
N VAL A 28 3.27 4.14 1.33
CA VAL A 28 4.20 5.29 1.24
C VAL A 28 5.64 4.83 1.35
N LYS A 29 5.99 4.04 2.37
CA LYS A 29 7.36 3.54 2.57
C LYS A 29 7.84 2.71 1.37
N LEU A 30 6.99 1.82 0.87
CA LEU A 30 7.33 0.97 -0.28
C LEU A 30 7.51 1.80 -1.56
N ALA A 31 6.59 2.72 -1.83
CA ALA A 31 6.65 3.59 -3.00
C ALA A 31 7.90 4.48 -2.97
N GLN A 32 8.21 5.07 -1.82
CA GLN A 32 9.41 5.87 -1.62
C GLN A 32 10.68 5.03 -1.84
N LYS A 33 10.75 3.82 -1.27
CA LYS A 33 11.88 2.88 -1.49
C LYS A 33 12.05 2.52 -2.97
N LYS A 34 10.95 2.54 -3.76
CA LYS A 34 10.96 2.28 -5.21
C LYS A 34 11.17 3.53 -6.07
N GLY A 35 11.34 4.70 -5.46
CA GLY A 35 11.59 5.97 -6.15
C GLY A 35 10.39 6.50 -6.95
N LEU A 36 9.16 6.19 -6.50
CA LEU A 36 7.94 6.64 -7.15
C LEU A 36 7.55 8.06 -6.71
N ASP A 37 6.95 8.85 -7.62
CA ASP A 37 6.33 10.13 -7.27
C ASP A 37 4.99 9.87 -6.59
N ILE A 38 4.90 10.16 -5.29
CA ILE A 38 3.75 9.84 -4.44
C ILE A 38 3.23 11.07 -3.72
N PHE A 39 1.92 11.04 -3.48
CA PHE A 39 1.20 12.00 -2.67
C PHE A 39 0.25 11.25 -1.73
N LEU A 40 0.28 11.57 -0.43
CA LEU A 40 -0.65 11.00 0.54
C LEU A 40 -1.82 11.94 0.77
N SER A 41 -3.05 11.42 0.73
CA SER A 41 -4.26 12.20 0.99
C SER A 41 -5.12 11.48 2.03
N ASP A 42 -5.58 12.21 3.06
CA ASP A 42 -6.49 11.68 4.07
C ASP A 42 -7.68 12.61 4.29
N SER A 43 -8.87 12.03 4.41
CA SER A 43 -10.10 12.79 4.72
C SER A 43 -10.14 13.32 6.15
N LYS A 44 -9.31 12.80 7.03
CA LYS A 44 -9.18 13.19 8.45
C LYS A 44 -7.84 13.89 8.70
N ASN A 45 -7.71 14.46 9.89
CA ASN A 45 -6.43 14.99 10.35
C ASN A 45 -5.41 13.87 10.52
N ILE A 46 -4.22 14.08 9.97
CA ILE A 46 -3.10 13.14 10.08
C ILE A 46 -2.41 13.33 11.43
N LYS A 47 -2.09 12.23 12.09
CA LYS A 47 -1.39 12.25 13.38
C LYS A 47 -0.02 12.91 13.27
N SER A 48 0.39 13.63 14.32
CA SER A 48 1.67 14.35 14.36
C SER A 48 2.89 13.46 14.09
N GLU A 49 2.87 12.23 14.59
CA GLU A 49 3.93 11.23 14.35
C GLU A 49 4.02 10.84 12.87
N THR A 50 2.86 10.65 12.23
CA THR A 50 2.78 10.36 10.79
C THR A 50 3.28 11.55 9.96
N LYS A 51 2.92 12.79 10.34
CA LYS A 51 3.43 13.99 9.66
C LYS A 51 4.95 14.10 9.75
N LYS A 52 5.54 13.82 10.91
CA LYS A 52 7.00 13.77 11.09
C LYS A 52 7.65 12.73 10.18
N LEU A 53 7.04 11.55 10.07
CA LEU A 53 7.50 10.49 9.16
C LEU A 53 7.44 10.94 7.70
N LEU A 54 6.31 11.51 7.25
CA LEU A 54 6.12 12.00 5.88
C LEU A 54 7.14 13.08 5.54
N SER A 55 7.39 14.02 6.46
CA SER A 55 8.44 15.05 6.31
C SER A 55 9.83 14.44 6.18
N LYS A 56 10.16 13.43 6.99
CA LYS A 56 11.44 12.70 6.91
C LYS A 56 11.61 11.97 5.56
N LEU A 57 10.52 11.46 5.00
CA LEU A 57 10.50 10.76 3.71
C LEU A 57 10.33 11.73 2.52
N GLU A 58 10.24 13.05 2.77
CA GLU A 58 10.00 14.10 1.76
C GLU A 58 8.72 13.87 0.94
N VAL A 59 7.71 13.22 1.54
CA VAL A 59 6.43 12.92 0.91
C VAL A 59 5.44 14.04 1.16
N LYS A 60 4.91 14.61 0.08
CA LYS A 60 3.84 15.62 0.14
C LYS A 60 2.53 14.96 0.56
N TYR A 61 1.73 15.68 1.34
CA TYR A 61 0.45 15.17 1.81
C TYR A 61 -0.60 16.29 1.94
N GLU A 62 -1.85 15.87 2.01
CA GLU A 62 -2.98 16.71 2.45
C GLU A 62 -3.80 15.97 3.50
N GLU A 63 -4.53 16.74 4.31
CA GLU A 63 -5.44 16.24 5.33
C GLU A 63 -6.78 16.98 5.29
N SER A 64 -7.78 16.44 5.98
CA SER A 64 -9.13 17.02 6.06
C SER A 64 -9.88 17.07 4.73
N GLY A 65 -9.53 16.18 3.82
CA GLY A 65 -10.22 16.07 2.52
C GLY A 65 -9.35 15.42 1.45
N HIS A 66 -9.93 15.33 0.25
CA HIS A 66 -9.24 14.84 -0.94
C HIS A 66 -9.43 15.87 -2.06
N THR A 67 -8.37 16.54 -2.47
CA THR A 67 -8.41 17.56 -3.51
C THR A 67 -8.67 16.94 -4.88
N GLU A 68 -9.69 17.45 -5.59
CA GLU A 68 -10.12 16.93 -6.89
C GLU A 68 -9.00 16.98 -7.95
N ASN A 69 -8.19 18.03 -7.95
CA ASN A 69 -7.10 18.16 -8.92
C ASN A 69 -6.00 17.11 -8.69
N LEU A 70 -5.66 16.78 -7.45
CA LEU A 70 -4.71 15.71 -7.14
C LEU A 70 -5.18 14.36 -7.68
N ILE A 71 -6.48 14.07 -7.54
CA ILE A 71 -7.11 12.88 -8.09
C ILE A 71 -7.04 12.91 -9.63
N LYS A 72 -7.38 14.04 -10.25
CA LYS A 72 -7.34 14.19 -11.72
C LYS A 72 -5.95 14.03 -12.30
N ASP A 73 -4.94 14.53 -11.60
CA ASP A 73 -3.54 14.51 -12.06
C ASP A 73 -2.83 13.19 -11.75
N SER A 74 -3.45 12.32 -10.94
CA SER A 74 -2.88 11.00 -10.64
C SER A 74 -3.00 10.03 -11.82
N ASN A 75 -2.03 9.15 -11.95
CA ASN A 75 -2.08 8.04 -12.90
C ASN A 75 -2.72 6.80 -12.27
N GLU A 76 -2.45 6.57 -11.00
CA GLU A 76 -2.98 5.45 -10.24
C GLU A 76 -3.28 5.88 -8.80
N ILE A 77 -4.29 5.27 -8.21
CA ILE A 77 -4.70 5.54 -6.84
C ILE A 77 -4.60 4.25 -6.02
N ILE A 78 -3.87 4.31 -4.93
CA ILE A 78 -3.75 3.22 -3.97
C ILE A 78 -4.69 3.53 -2.82
N ILE A 79 -5.65 2.64 -2.55
CA ILE A 79 -6.66 2.86 -1.52
C ILE A 79 -6.43 1.97 -0.30
N SER A 80 -6.52 2.56 0.89
CA SER A 80 -6.49 1.82 2.15
C SER A 80 -7.81 1.04 2.37
N PRO A 81 -7.77 -0.16 2.96
CA PRO A 81 -8.97 -1.03 3.10
C PRO A 81 -10.14 -0.40 3.85
N GLY A 82 -9.88 0.55 4.75
CA GLY A 82 -10.91 1.22 5.56
C GLY A 82 -11.69 2.33 4.85
N ILE A 83 -11.41 2.61 3.56
CA ILE A 83 -12.08 3.67 2.83
C ILE A 83 -13.25 3.11 2.04
N ASP A 84 -14.46 3.67 2.25
CA ASP A 84 -15.61 3.34 1.42
C ASP A 84 -15.49 3.99 0.03
N LEU A 85 -14.99 3.21 -0.92
CA LEU A 85 -14.78 3.65 -2.29
C LEU A 85 -16.10 4.08 -2.97
N ARG A 86 -17.24 3.45 -2.64
CA ARG A 86 -18.54 3.80 -3.25
C ARG A 86 -18.98 5.21 -2.86
N SER A 87 -18.90 5.53 -1.57
CA SER A 87 -19.19 6.88 -1.05
C SER A 87 -18.18 7.90 -1.59
N LEU A 88 -16.91 7.53 -1.69
CA LEU A 88 -15.88 8.42 -2.21
C LEU A 88 -16.11 8.74 -3.70
N ILE A 89 -16.46 7.78 -4.53
CA ILE A 89 -16.78 7.99 -5.96
C ILE A 89 -18.01 8.90 -6.13
N LYS A 90 -19.01 8.81 -5.24
CA LYS A 90 -20.17 9.71 -5.29
C LYS A 90 -19.76 11.17 -5.05
N SER A 91 -18.85 11.42 -4.12
CA SER A 91 -18.36 12.77 -3.78
C SER A 91 -17.27 13.26 -4.74
N LYS A 92 -16.53 12.36 -5.37
CA LYS A 92 -15.41 12.64 -6.28
C LYS A 92 -15.56 11.85 -7.58
N PRO A 93 -16.39 12.30 -8.53
CA PRO A 93 -16.67 11.56 -9.77
C PRO A 93 -15.46 11.30 -10.66
N SER A 94 -14.40 12.09 -10.56
CA SER A 94 -13.15 11.88 -11.29
C SER A 94 -12.51 10.52 -11.00
N LEU A 95 -12.74 9.94 -9.83
CA LEU A 95 -12.28 8.61 -9.47
C LEU A 95 -12.78 7.50 -10.39
N LYS A 96 -13.94 7.65 -11.01
CA LYS A 96 -14.49 6.67 -11.96
C LYS A 96 -13.57 6.39 -13.16
N LYS A 97 -12.74 7.37 -13.52
CA LYS A 97 -11.83 7.28 -14.67
C LYS A 97 -10.40 6.90 -14.26
N LYS A 98 -10.17 6.62 -12.98
CA LYS A 98 -8.84 6.31 -12.46
C LYS A 98 -8.66 4.83 -12.22
N LYS A 99 -7.43 4.37 -12.40
CA LYS A 99 -7.03 3.05 -11.97
C LYS A 99 -6.89 3.08 -10.45
N ILE A 100 -7.76 2.38 -9.75
CA ILE A 100 -7.77 2.28 -8.28
C ILE A 100 -7.41 0.85 -7.91
N ILE A 101 -6.41 0.72 -7.07
CA ILE A 101 -5.89 -0.56 -6.60
C ILE A 101 -5.82 -0.60 -5.07
N SER A 102 -5.86 -1.79 -4.51
CA SER A 102 -5.62 -1.98 -3.09
C SER A 102 -4.13 -1.89 -2.75
N GLU A 103 -3.82 -1.67 -1.47
CA GLU A 103 -2.45 -1.73 -0.97
C GLU A 103 -1.81 -3.10 -1.24
N VAL A 104 -2.58 -4.19 -1.10
CA VAL A 104 -2.11 -5.55 -1.36
C VAL A 104 -1.75 -5.74 -2.84
N GLU A 105 -2.59 -5.25 -3.76
CA GLU A 105 -2.30 -5.30 -5.20
C GLU A 105 -1.07 -4.45 -5.54
N PHE A 106 -0.93 -3.27 -4.94
CA PHE A 106 0.26 -2.45 -5.12
C PHE A 106 1.52 -3.18 -4.66
N ALA A 107 1.51 -3.72 -3.45
CA ALA A 107 2.64 -4.39 -2.84
C ALA A 107 3.05 -5.67 -3.60
N SER A 108 2.09 -6.45 -4.09
CA SER A 108 2.35 -7.70 -4.82
C SER A 108 3.22 -7.52 -6.06
N ARG A 109 3.27 -6.32 -6.63
CA ARG A 109 4.12 -6.00 -7.79
C ARG A 109 5.62 -5.95 -7.47
N TYR A 110 5.97 -5.91 -6.19
CA TYR A 110 7.34 -5.70 -5.70
C TYR A 110 7.91 -6.90 -4.95
N THR A 111 7.27 -8.04 -5.07
CA THR A 111 7.76 -9.32 -4.55
C THR A 111 7.50 -10.44 -5.54
N ASN A 112 8.38 -11.43 -5.55
CA ASN A 112 8.20 -12.70 -6.28
C ASN A 112 7.77 -13.83 -5.35
N ALA A 113 7.51 -13.53 -4.08
CA ALA A 113 7.10 -14.52 -3.09
C ALA A 113 5.74 -15.15 -3.44
N PHE A 114 5.56 -16.40 -3.06
CA PHE A 114 4.26 -17.05 -3.17
C PHE A 114 3.30 -16.50 -2.10
N ILE A 115 2.14 -16.00 -2.52
CA ILE A 115 1.17 -15.36 -1.63
C ILE A 115 0.02 -16.31 -1.32
N ILE A 116 -0.21 -16.55 -0.04
CA ILE A 116 -1.35 -17.30 0.50
C ILE A 116 -2.29 -16.30 1.17
N ALA A 117 -3.37 -15.92 0.49
CA ALA A 117 -4.35 -14.97 1.00
C ALA A 117 -5.48 -15.68 1.73
N VAL A 118 -5.79 -15.26 2.95
CA VAL A 118 -6.86 -15.78 3.79
C VAL A 118 -7.92 -14.70 3.99
N THR A 119 -9.12 -14.97 3.52
CA THR A 119 -10.28 -14.08 3.70
C THR A 119 -11.47 -14.87 4.26
N GLY A 120 -12.49 -14.17 4.71
CA GLY A 120 -13.70 -14.79 5.25
C GLY A 120 -14.32 -13.95 6.38
N THR A 121 -15.51 -14.33 6.83
CA THR A 121 -16.21 -13.67 7.94
C THR A 121 -15.62 -14.02 9.30
N ASN A 122 -15.30 -15.30 9.52
CA ASN A 122 -14.78 -15.81 10.77
C ASN A 122 -13.53 -16.65 10.55
N GLY A 123 -12.68 -16.78 11.59
CA GLY A 123 -11.54 -17.69 11.62
C GLY A 123 -10.31 -17.22 10.82
N LYS A 124 -10.34 -16.07 10.13
CA LYS A 124 -9.22 -15.58 9.32
C LYS A 124 -7.91 -15.57 10.07
N THR A 125 -7.88 -14.92 11.21
CA THR A 125 -6.67 -14.75 12.04
C THR A 125 -6.12 -16.10 12.51
N THR A 126 -6.98 -17.00 12.93
CA THR A 126 -6.58 -18.34 13.36
C THR A 126 -5.99 -19.13 12.20
N THR A 127 -6.67 -19.13 11.06
CA THR A 127 -6.23 -19.83 9.85
C THR A 127 -4.89 -19.28 9.34
N SER A 128 -4.76 -17.96 9.25
CA SER A 128 -3.51 -17.32 8.81
C SER A 128 -2.34 -17.64 9.72
N LYS A 129 -2.55 -17.56 11.03
CA LYS A 129 -1.52 -17.91 12.01
C LYS A 129 -1.15 -19.41 11.96
N LEU A 130 -2.13 -20.28 11.75
CA LEU A 130 -1.89 -21.72 11.62
C LEU A 130 -1.05 -22.05 10.39
N ILE A 131 -1.42 -21.51 9.22
CA ILE A 131 -0.66 -21.69 7.98
C ILE A 131 0.77 -21.17 8.16
N TYR A 132 0.91 -19.95 8.67
CA TYR A 132 2.23 -19.38 8.97
C TYR A 132 3.06 -20.27 9.89
N HIS A 133 2.47 -20.78 10.96
CA HIS A 133 3.14 -21.65 11.92
C HIS A 133 3.60 -22.97 11.31
N ILE A 134 2.75 -23.61 10.49
CA ILE A 134 3.09 -24.84 9.76
C ILE A 134 4.28 -24.59 8.82
N LEU A 135 4.21 -23.57 7.98
CA LEU A 135 5.27 -23.25 7.04
C LEU A 135 6.59 -22.93 7.74
N LYS A 136 6.53 -22.12 8.79
CA LYS A 136 7.71 -21.74 9.57
C LYS A 136 8.38 -22.94 10.24
N ASN A 137 7.59 -23.83 10.84
CA ASN A 137 8.12 -25.04 11.49
C ASN A 137 8.63 -26.08 10.49
N SER A 138 8.17 -26.02 9.25
CA SER A 138 8.67 -26.82 8.14
C SER A 138 9.94 -26.23 7.50
N GLY A 139 10.50 -25.15 8.05
CA GLY A 139 11.74 -24.54 7.59
C GLY A 139 11.60 -23.55 6.43
N PHE A 140 10.37 -23.18 6.03
CA PHE A 140 10.17 -22.18 4.98
C PHE A 140 10.45 -20.75 5.49
N ASN A 141 11.02 -19.93 4.60
CA ASN A 141 11.20 -18.50 4.82
C ASN A 141 9.86 -17.79 4.54
N VAL A 142 9.04 -17.62 5.58
CA VAL A 142 7.65 -17.15 5.48
C VAL A 142 7.40 -15.91 6.32
N GLY A 143 6.67 -14.94 5.77
CA GLY A 143 6.15 -13.75 6.44
C GLY A 143 4.65 -13.82 6.68
N LEU A 144 4.18 -13.20 7.76
CA LEU A 144 2.77 -12.98 8.07
C LEU A 144 2.48 -11.48 8.03
N ALA A 145 1.52 -11.05 7.22
CA ALA A 145 1.22 -9.64 7.04
C ALA A 145 -0.26 -9.38 6.67
N GLY A 146 -0.61 -8.12 6.49
CA GLY A 146 -1.95 -7.68 6.11
C GLY A 146 -2.69 -7.06 7.29
N ASN A 147 -3.84 -7.62 7.68
CA ASN A 147 -4.60 -7.12 8.83
C ASN A 147 -3.98 -7.52 10.19
N ILE A 148 -2.93 -8.32 10.16
CA ILE A 148 -2.17 -8.78 11.34
C ILE A 148 -0.72 -8.32 11.20
N GLY A 149 -0.18 -7.70 12.24
CA GLY A 149 1.21 -7.26 12.26
C GLY A 149 1.46 -6.05 11.36
N TYR A 150 2.38 -6.18 10.43
CA TYR A 150 2.70 -5.14 9.44
C TYR A 150 1.73 -5.18 8.27
N SER A 151 1.51 -4.03 7.62
CA SER A 151 0.91 -4.02 6.28
C SER A 151 1.78 -4.84 5.31
N PHE A 152 1.18 -5.32 4.23
CA PHE A 152 1.95 -6.11 3.26
C PHE A 152 3.08 -5.29 2.62
N SER A 153 2.80 -4.04 2.25
CA SER A 153 3.80 -3.11 1.73
C SER A 153 4.98 -2.91 2.70
N GLU A 154 4.69 -2.70 3.98
CA GLU A 154 5.72 -2.49 4.99
C GLU A 154 6.56 -3.77 5.20
N SER A 155 5.93 -4.93 5.20
CA SER A 155 6.63 -6.20 5.29
C SER A 155 7.61 -6.43 4.15
N ILE A 156 7.28 -6.01 2.92
CA ILE A 156 8.18 -6.07 1.75
C ILE A 156 9.35 -5.06 1.88
N VAL A 157 9.12 -3.94 2.54
CA VAL A 157 10.20 -2.97 2.81
C VAL A 157 11.23 -3.52 3.77
N GLU A 158 10.77 -4.16 4.84
CA GLU A 158 11.62 -4.61 5.96
C GLU A 158 12.26 -5.97 5.71
N ASN A 159 11.58 -6.86 4.96
CA ASN A 159 11.98 -8.25 4.83
C ASN A 159 11.84 -8.78 3.40
N GLN A 160 12.58 -9.84 3.09
CA GLN A 160 12.40 -10.64 1.90
C GLN A 160 12.04 -12.07 2.31
N PHE A 161 10.82 -12.48 1.98
CA PHE A 161 10.32 -13.83 2.23
C PHE A 161 10.05 -14.54 0.90
N ASP A 162 10.10 -15.89 0.93
CA ASP A 162 9.73 -16.72 -0.21
C ASP A 162 8.22 -16.97 -0.24
N TYR A 163 7.59 -16.89 0.93
CA TYR A 163 6.14 -17.05 1.12
C TYR A 163 5.58 -15.92 1.98
N TYR A 164 4.40 -15.44 1.64
CA TYR A 164 3.61 -14.54 2.47
C TYR A 164 2.25 -15.15 2.78
N VAL A 165 1.87 -15.17 4.05
CA VAL A 165 0.50 -15.43 4.49
C VAL A 165 -0.14 -14.07 4.78
N LEU A 166 -1.19 -13.74 4.03
CA LEU A 166 -1.90 -12.46 4.16
C LEU A 166 -3.30 -12.68 4.72
N GLU A 167 -3.67 -11.89 5.74
CA GLU A 167 -5.05 -11.80 6.24
C GLU A 167 -5.80 -10.63 5.59
#